data_2d3ffa793b9dd4e99b2f6878d714d4d8
#
_entry.id   2d3ffa793b9dd4e99b2f6878d714d4d8
#
_cell.length_a   1.000
_cell.length_b   1.000
_cell.length_c   1.000
_cell.angle_alpha   90.00
_cell.angle_beta   90.00
_cell.angle_gamma   90.00
#
_symmetry.space_group_name_H-M   'P 1'
#
loop_
_entity.id
_entity.type
_entity.pdbx_description
1 polymer ?
#
loop_
_entity_poly.entity_id
_entity_poly.type
_entity_poly.pdbx_seq_one_letter_code
_entity_poly.pdbx_strand_id
1 'polypeptide(L)'
;MAVSLYQSALIAQNNGEFKRAAILQTFAQASPLLAAMPLVSIQGNSFAWTRESNLGSVEFRAVNGSYTEAAGSVEQRSVALKIIGGDLDVDRFLVQTHGPEARSAHETMKATLLAQTIAHQIIKGSTTAIGGATANVNGFDGLQARFGAGFGANAVQDSGENADQIIQNSGGAALSLKSLDEAIQAVDNPTHLLMAKKTKVNMTAFLRNSSSISTSRDEFGRIVTSYAGLPILEADVLGTSAGLQQIGFNENNDSSTSIYVMSMSDMGLQMVQNGGIDVRDLGEQDSKPVFRTRVEWYCNLVDIHPRCVARLFDISDATAIA
;
A
#
# COMPACT_ATOMS: atom_id res chain seq x y z
N MET A 1 -18.05 -7.17 0.25
CA MET A 1 -18.06 -5.93 -0.57
C MET A 1 -16.97 -5.02 -0.02
N ALA A 2 -16.00 -4.66 -0.83
CA ALA A 2 -14.93 -3.74 -0.44
C ALA A 2 -15.51 -2.32 -0.26
N VAL A 3 -15.09 -1.64 0.78
CA VAL A 3 -15.53 -0.30 1.17
C VAL A 3 -14.30 0.60 1.20
N SER A 4 -14.36 1.79 0.62
CA SER A 4 -13.26 2.76 0.74
C SER A 4 -13.23 3.40 2.13
N LEU A 5 -12.08 3.97 2.52
CA LEU A 5 -11.96 4.74 3.77
C LEU A 5 -12.96 5.90 3.84
N TYR A 6 -13.22 6.54 2.71
CA TYR A 6 -14.20 7.62 2.63
C TYR A 6 -15.63 7.14 2.92
N GLN A 7 -16.04 6.02 2.33
CA GLN A 7 -17.35 5.42 2.62
C GLN A 7 -17.46 5.00 4.10
N SER A 8 -16.38 4.46 4.68
CA SER A 8 -16.31 4.14 6.10
C SER A 8 -16.46 5.38 6.98
N ALA A 9 -15.90 6.53 6.58
CA ALA A 9 -16.06 7.80 7.28
C ALA A 9 -17.50 8.32 7.23
N LEU A 10 -18.17 8.22 6.09
CA LEU A 10 -19.59 8.59 5.95
C LEU A 10 -20.49 7.70 6.81
N ILE A 11 -20.23 6.40 6.86
CA ILE A 11 -20.97 5.46 7.70
C ILE A 11 -20.80 5.83 9.19
N ALA A 12 -19.57 6.11 9.63
CA ALA A 12 -19.29 6.52 11.00
C ALA A 12 -19.98 7.86 11.35
N GLN A 13 -20.00 8.80 10.43
CA GLN A 13 -20.69 10.07 10.59
C GLN A 13 -22.22 9.88 10.73
N ASN A 14 -22.82 9.04 9.92
CA ASN A 14 -24.24 8.71 9.99
C ASN A 14 -24.62 7.97 11.28
N ASN A 15 -23.70 7.19 11.84
CA ASN A 15 -23.89 6.51 13.12
C ASN A 15 -23.66 7.41 14.35
N GLY A 16 -23.29 8.69 14.14
CA GLY A 16 -23.01 9.64 15.22
C GLY A 16 -21.62 9.53 15.84
N GLU A 17 -20.73 8.73 15.25
CA GLU A 17 -19.35 8.54 15.70
C GLU A 17 -18.40 9.63 15.12
N PHE A 18 -18.65 10.90 15.47
CA PHE A 18 -17.98 12.05 14.86
C PHE A 18 -16.46 12.03 15.00
N LYS A 19 -15.91 11.62 16.16
CA LYS A 19 -14.46 11.51 16.36
C LYS A 19 -13.83 10.49 15.42
N ARG A 20 -14.44 9.33 15.27
CA ARG A 20 -14.03 8.29 14.35
C ARG A 20 -14.09 8.74 12.89
N ALA A 21 -15.18 9.40 12.51
CA ALA A 21 -15.33 9.96 11.17
C ALA A 21 -14.25 10.99 10.84
N ALA A 22 -13.92 11.89 11.76
CA ALA A 22 -12.87 12.90 11.58
C ALA A 22 -11.49 12.25 11.39
N ILE A 23 -11.17 11.22 12.18
CA ILE A 23 -9.91 10.48 12.05
C ILE A 23 -9.84 9.74 10.71
N LEU A 24 -10.91 9.06 10.29
CA LEU A 24 -10.98 8.39 8.99
C LEU A 24 -10.80 9.37 7.82
N GLN A 25 -11.40 10.57 7.89
CA GLN A 25 -11.18 11.63 6.91
C GLN A 25 -9.71 12.10 6.90
N THR A 26 -9.11 12.27 8.06
CA THR A 26 -7.69 12.61 8.18
C THR A 26 -6.80 11.54 7.55
N PHE A 27 -7.12 10.26 7.75
CA PHE A 27 -6.41 9.14 7.10
C PHE A 27 -6.50 9.20 5.58
N ALA A 28 -7.71 9.37 5.05
CA ALA A 28 -7.92 9.45 3.60
C ALA A 28 -7.25 10.69 2.96
N GLN A 29 -7.16 11.79 3.72
CA GLN A 29 -6.46 13.00 3.27
C GLN A 29 -4.95 12.90 3.38
N ALA A 30 -4.45 12.20 4.40
CA ALA A 30 -3.02 12.07 4.66
C ALA A 30 -2.33 11.13 3.66
N SER A 31 -3.03 10.10 3.14
CA SER A 31 -2.44 9.12 2.24
C SER A 31 -3.35 8.82 1.05
N PRO A 32 -2.96 9.25 -0.19
CA PRO A 32 -3.67 8.88 -1.41
C PRO A 32 -3.74 7.37 -1.64
N LEU A 33 -2.68 6.63 -1.23
CA LEU A 33 -2.65 5.17 -1.32
C LEU A 33 -3.75 4.53 -0.47
N LEU A 34 -3.90 4.95 0.79
CA LEU A 34 -4.93 4.44 1.69
C LEU A 34 -6.35 4.84 1.23
N ALA A 35 -6.49 6.02 0.63
CA ALA A 35 -7.78 6.48 0.10
C ALA A 35 -8.26 5.61 -1.07
N ALA A 36 -7.33 5.15 -1.93
CA ALA A 36 -7.62 4.33 -3.10
C ALA A 36 -7.74 2.83 -2.78
N MET A 37 -7.13 2.35 -1.67
CA MET A 37 -7.07 0.94 -1.31
C MET A 37 -8.46 0.39 -0.93
N PRO A 38 -8.91 -0.70 -1.57
CA PRO A 38 -10.15 -1.37 -1.18
C PRO A 38 -9.99 -2.06 0.17
N LEU A 39 -10.97 -1.87 1.07
CA LEU A 39 -11.00 -2.44 2.40
C LEU A 39 -12.09 -3.51 2.49
N VAL A 40 -11.73 -4.72 2.89
CA VAL A 40 -12.65 -5.82 3.13
C VAL A 40 -12.70 -6.13 4.62
N SER A 41 -13.90 -6.04 5.20
CA SER A 41 -14.10 -6.39 6.61
C SER A 41 -14.36 -7.87 6.75
N ILE A 42 -13.61 -8.52 7.63
CA ILE A 42 -13.73 -9.93 7.96
C ILE A 42 -14.11 -10.12 9.42
N GLN A 43 -14.70 -11.25 9.72
CA GLN A 43 -14.91 -11.72 11.10
C GLN A 43 -13.84 -12.75 11.45
N GLY A 44 -13.16 -12.55 12.56
CA GLY A 44 -12.07 -13.43 13.00
C GLY A 44 -10.69 -12.82 12.88
N ASN A 45 -9.67 -13.65 12.99
CA ASN A 45 -8.27 -13.24 13.05
C ASN A 45 -7.48 -13.51 11.76
N SER A 46 -8.04 -14.28 10.84
CA SER A 46 -7.37 -14.63 9.60
C SER A 46 -8.32 -14.58 8.41
N PHE A 47 -7.77 -14.25 7.26
CA PHE A 47 -8.43 -14.33 5.97
C PHE A 47 -7.80 -15.47 5.17
N ALA A 48 -8.62 -16.39 4.68
CA ALA A 48 -8.17 -17.51 3.84
C ALA A 48 -8.84 -17.41 2.47
N TRP A 49 -8.06 -17.69 1.44
CA TRP A 49 -8.54 -17.76 0.06
C TRP A 49 -7.87 -18.93 -0.67
N THR A 50 -8.48 -19.34 -1.76
CA THR A 50 -7.91 -20.36 -2.65
C THR A 50 -7.54 -19.73 -3.96
N ARG A 51 -6.40 -20.12 -4.51
CA ARG A 51 -6.00 -19.75 -5.85
C ARG A 51 -5.51 -20.95 -6.64
N GLU A 52 -5.56 -20.84 -7.94
CA GLU A 52 -5.03 -21.85 -8.86
C GLU A 52 -3.50 -21.79 -8.81
N SER A 53 -2.88 -22.94 -8.57
CA SER A 53 -1.42 -23.09 -8.59
C SER A 53 -0.95 -23.66 -9.93
N ASN A 54 -1.73 -24.56 -10.54
CA ASN A 54 -1.42 -25.14 -11.82
C ASN A 54 -2.72 -25.49 -12.56
N LEU A 55 -2.83 -25.10 -13.82
CA LEU A 55 -4.02 -25.35 -14.65
C LEU A 55 -4.03 -26.77 -15.27
N GLY A 56 -2.94 -27.53 -15.11
CA GLY A 56 -2.78 -28.79 -15.85
C GLY A 56 -2.32 -28.59 -17.28
N SER A 57 -2.38 -29.63 -18.10
CA SER A 57 -2.01 -29.54 -19.51
C SER A 57 -3.14 -29.97 -20.43
N VAL A 58 -3.22 -29.33 -21.60
CA VAL A 58 -4.09 -29.71 -22.70
C VAL A 58 -3.22 -29.92 -23.93
N GLU A 59 -3.40 -31.04 -24.62
CA GLU A 59 -2.57 -31.39 -25.75
C GLU A 59 -3.39 -31.86 -26.97
N PHE A 60 -2.80 -31.76 -28.15
CA PHE A 60 -3.37 -32.36 -29.36
C PHE A 60 -2.84 -33.77 -29.51
N ARG A 61 -3.71 -34.75 -29.83
CA ARG A 61 -3.34 -36.13 -30.10
C ARG A 61 -3.48 -36.51 -31.56
N ALA A 62 -2.68 -37.45 -31.99
CA ALA A 62 -2.87 -38.11 -33.28
C ALA A 62 -4.02 -39.10 -33.24
N VAL A 63 -4.45 -39.57 -34.42
CA VAL A 63 -5.44 -40.64 -34.52
C VAL A 63 -4.92 -41.89 -33.82
N ASN A 64 -5.71 -42.49 -32.92
CA ASN A 64 -5.36 -43.60 -32.03
C ASN A 64 -4.30 -43.32 -30.97
N GLY A 65 -3.89 -42.04 -30.74
CA GLY A 65 -3.08 -41.66 -29.59
C GLY A 65 -3.88 -41.55 -28.29
N SER A 66 -3.22 -41.53 -27.16
CA SER A 66 -3.81 -41.23 -25.83
C SER A 66 -3.49 -39.80 -25.41
N TYR A 67 -4.34 -39.20 -24.56
CA TYR A 67 -4.01 -37.97 -23.87
C TYR A 67 -3.18 -38.25 -22.62
N THR A 68 -2.28 -37.33 -22.28
CA THR A 68 -1.57 -37.38 -21.01
C THR A 68 -2.52 -36.83 -19.91
N GLU A 69 -2.75 -37.62 -18.86
CA GLU A 69 -3.57 -37.20 -17.75
C GLU A 69 -2.85 -36.08 -16.97
N ALA A 70 -3.49 -34.92 -16.86
CA ALA A 70 -3.03 -33.81 -16.05
C ALA A 70 -4.21 -33.16 -15.33
N ALA A 71 -4.11 -33.04 -14.03
CA ALA A 71 -5.08 -32.35 -13.20
C ALA A 71 -4.52 -30.99 -12.78
N GLY A 72 -5.38 -29.98 -12.74
CA GLY A 72 -5.05 -28.70 -12.11
C GLY A 72 -4.94 -28.85 -10.61
N SER A 73 -4.12 -28.03 -9.99
CA SER A 73 -3.97 -27.96 -8.52
C SER A 73 -4.40 -26.58 -7.99
N VAL A 74 -5.05 -26.61 -6.83
CA VAL A 74 -5.52 -25.42 -6.12
C VAL A 74 -4.78 -25.33 -4.79
N GLU A 75 -4.26 -24.15 -4.48
CA GLU A 75 -3.57 -23.86 -3.23
C GLU A 75 -4.43 -22.98 -2.33
N GLN A 76 -4.51 -23.34 -1.05
CA GLN A 76 -5.14 -22.49 -0.04
C GLN A 76 -4.08 -21.62 0.62
N ARG A 77 -4.30 -20.32 0.64
CA ARG A 77 -3.48 -19.34 1.34
C ARG A 77 -4.25 -18.67 2.46
N SER A 78 -3.53 -18.26 3.49
CA SER A 78 -4.13 -17.56 4.62
C SER A 78 -3.19 -16.47 5.14
N VAL A 79 -3.80 -15.38 5.61
CA VAL A 79 -3.10 -14.24 6.19
C VAL A 79 -3.74 -13.88 7.51
N ALA A 80 -2.94 -13.77 8.58
CA ALA A 80 -3.40 -13.35 9.90
C ALA A 80 -3.39 -11.82 10.02
N LEU A 81 -4.41 -11.26 10.67
CA LEU A 81 -4.47 -9.83 10.97
C LEU A 81 -3.34 -9.42 11.91
N LYS A 82 -2.82 -8.22 11.70
CA LYS A 82 -1.80 -7.56 12.52
C LYS A 82 -2.39 -6.35 13.21
N ILE A 83 -1.87 -6.07 14.39
CA ILE A 83 -2.34 -4.96 15.22
C ILE A 83 -1.42 -3.76 14.97
N ILE A 84 -2.01 -2.67 14.52
CA ILE A 84 -1.32 -1.39 14.41
C ILE A 84 -2.07 -0.35 15.23
N GLY A 85 -1.35 0.48 15.97
CA GLY A 85 -1.99 1.49 16.79
C GLY A 85 -1.00 2.27 17.63
N GLY A 86 -1.52 3.11 18.48
CA GLY A 86 -0.72 3.84 19.43
C GLY A 86 -1.54 4.67 20.41
N ASP A 87 -0.98 4.85 21.58
CA ASP A 87 -1.52 5.71 22.62
C ASP A 87 -1.03 7.15 22.39
N LEU A 88 -1.91 8.09 22.62
CA LEU A 88 -1.63 9.52 22.68
C LEU A 88 -1.90 10.00 24.09
N ASP A 89 -0.86 10.47 24.76
CA ASP A 89 -0.93 11.07 26.10
C ASP A 89 -0.78 12.58 25.97
N VAL A 90 -1.76 13.34 26.46
CA VAL A 90 -1.72 14.81 26.52
C VAL A 90 -1.79 15.22 27.98
N ASP A 91 -0.81 16.02 28.41
CA ASP A 91 -0.74 16.49 29.79
C ASP A 91 -1.95 17.36 30.17
N ARG A 92 -2.49 17.12 31.37
CA ARG A 92 -3.63 17.88 31.92
C ARG A 92 -3.33 19.37 32.00
N PHE A 93 -2.09 19.75 32.33
CA PHE A 93 -1.69 21.14 32.39
C PHE A 93 -1.82 21.84 31.04
N LEU A 94 -1.41 21.17 29.93
CA LEU A 94 -1.57 21.71 28.58
C LEU A 94 -3.05 21.91 28.21
N VAL A 95 -3.90 20.95 28.56
CA VAL A 95 -5.34 21.05 28.30
C VAL A 95 -6.00 22.18 29.11
N GLN A 96 -5.54 22.41 30.36
CA GLN A 96 -6.05 23.51 31.19
C GLN A 96 -5.57 24.89 30.72
N THR A 97 -4.33 25.00 30.23
CA THR A 97 -3.74 26.29 29.82
C THR A 97 -4.11 26.68 28.41
N HIS A 98 -4.16 25.73 27.47
CA HIS A 98 -4.44 26.00 26.04
C HIS A 98 -5.84 25.59 25.60
N GLY A 99 -6.64 25.00 26.51
CA GLY A 99 -7.99 24.56 26.21
C GLY A 99 -8.06 23.18 25.52
N PRO A 100 -9.28 22.67 25.29
CA PRO A 100 -9.50 21.34 24.68
C PRO A 100 -9.01 21.24 23.23
N GLU A 101 -8.81 22.36 22.54
CA GLU A 101 -8.32 22.42 21.16
C GLU A 101 -6.90 21.86 21.04
N ALA A 102 -6.05 22.03 22.07
CA ALA A 102 -4.71 21.45 22.10
C ALA A 102 -4.77 19.92 21.99
N ARG A 103 -5.68 19.26 22.70
CA ARG A 103 -5.87 17.82 22.62
C ARG A 103 -6.31 17.39 21.22
N SER A 104 -7.27 18.08 20.62
CA SER A 104 -7.75 17.79 19.26
C SER A 104 -6.66 17.92 18.20
N ALA A 105 -5.79 18.94 18.32
CA ALA A 105 -4.65 19.11 17.43
C ALA A 105 -3.67 17.92 17.53
N HIS A 106 -3.35 17.47 18.73
CA HIS A 106 -2.49 16.30 18.95
C HIS A 106 -3.13 15.00 18.44
N GLU A 107 -4.43 14.83 18.59
CA GLU A 107 -5.17 13.68 18.04
C GLU A 107 -5.08 13.65 16.50
N THR A 108 -5.23 14.79 15.83
CA THR A 108 -5.09 14.92 14.37
C THR A 108 -3.65 14.62 13.91
N MET A 109 -2.64 15.14 14.61
CA MET A 109 -1.23 14.83 14.32
C MET A 109 -0.93 13.33 14.46
N LYS A 110 -1.45 12.69 15.50
CA LYS A 110 -1.27 11.24 15.72
C LYS A 110 -1.97 10.42 14.63
N ALA A 111 -3.17 10.80 14.22
CA ALA A 111 -3.89 10.16 13.14
C ALA A 111 -3.10 10.25 11.82
N THR A 112 -2.58 11.42 11.48
CA THR A 112 -1.74 11.62 10.29
C THR A 112 -0.49 10.75 10.33
N LEU A 113 0.22 10.71 11.46
CA LEU A 113 1.40 9.86 11.62
C LEU A 113 1.07 8.36 11.46
N LEU A 114 -0.06 7.92 12.03
CA LEU A 114 -0.50 6.53 11.92
C LEU A 114 -0.81 6.17 10.46
N ALA A 115 -1.50 7.06 9.72
CA ALA A 115 -1.78 6.86 8.29
C ALA A 115 -0.49 6.74 7.47
N GLN A 116 0.49 7.61 7.71
CA GLN A 116 1.79 7.55 7.05
C GLN A 116 2.58 6.27 7.41
N THR A 117 2.50 5.84 8.66
CA THR A 117 3.14 4.59 9.10
C THR A 117 2.55 3.37 8.41
N ILE A 118 1.22 3.34 8.23
CA ILE A 118 0.54 2.26 7.50
C ILE A 118 0.91 2.29 6.02
N ALA A 119 0.92 3.47 5.38
CA ALA A 119 1.35 3.61 4.00
C ALA A 119 2.81 3.13 3.81
N HIS A 120 3.69 3.47 4.75
CA HIS A 120 5.07 2.95 4.76
C HIS A 120 5.10 1.43 4.90
N GLN A 121 4.28 0.84 5.79
CA GLN A 121 4.20 -0.61 5.98
C GLN A 121 3.68 -1.32 4.72
N ILE A 122 2.71 -0.74 4.01
CA ILE A 122 2.22 -1.27 2.74
C ILE A 122 3.32 -1.30 1.68
N ILE A 123 4.15 -0.26 1.60
CA ILE A 123 5.18 -0.15 0.57
C ILE A 123 6.44 -0.95 0.94
N LYS A 124 7.00 -0.68 2.11
CA LYS A 124 8.34 -1.17 2.53
C LYS A 124 8.32 -2.09 3.74
N GLY A 125 7.13 -2.41 4.27
CA GLY A 125 7.01 -3.31 5.41
C GLY A 125 7.64 -4.67 5.14
N SER A 126 8.35 -5.21 6.14
CA SER A 126 8.93 -6.55 6.06
C SER A 126 8.96 -7.19 7.42
N THR A 127 8.57 -8.45 7.49
CA THR A 127 8.68 -9.28 8.70
C THR A 127 10.08 -9.84 8.89
N THR A 128 10.87 -9.88 7.82
CA THR A 128 12.29 -10.26 7.80
C THR A 128 13.15 -9.09 7.36
N ALA A 129 14.42 -9.07 7.72
CA ALA A 129 15.34 -8.04 7.25
C ALA A 129 15.64 -8.22 5.75
N ILE A 130 15.17 -7.29 4.91
CA ILE A 130 15.35 -7.31 3.46
C ILE A 130 15.99 -6.00 3.02
N GLY A 131 17.09 -6.07 2.27
CA GLY A 131 17.66 -4.93 1.56
C GLY A 131 17.96 -3.69 2.44
N GLY A 132 18.38 -3.88 3.71
CA GLY A 132 18.64 -2.80 4.65
C GLY A 132 17.41 -2.30 5.42
N ALA A 133 16.21 -2.82 5.14
CA ALA A 133 15.04 -2.54 5.96
C ALA A 133 15.11 -3.29 7.29
N THR A 134 14.78 -2.60 8.38
CA THR A 134 14.69 -3.23 9.71
C THR A 134 13.47 -4.14 9.75
N ALA A 135 13.67 -5.41 10.11
CA ALA A 135 12.59 -6.36 10.28
C ALA A 135 11.60 -5.89 11.36
N ASN A 136 10.32 -5.88 11.01
CA ASN A 136 9.23 -5.69 11.96
C ASN A 136 8.38 -6.96 12.05
N VAL A 137 8.75 -7.85 12.96
CA VAL A 137 8.09 -9.16 13.17
C VAL A 137 6.59 -8.99 13.49
N ASN A 138 6.21 -7.89 14.12
CA ASN A 138 4.82 -7.60 14.46
C ASN A 138 4.03 -6.94 13.33
N GLY A 139 4.73 -6.50 12.26
CA GLY A 139 4.12 -5.95 11.07
C GLY A 139 3.65 -7.01 10.08
N PHE A 140 3.36 -6.58 8.87
CA PHE A 140 3.06 -7.43 7.72
C PHE A 140 4.01 -7.12 6.56
N ASP A 141 4.14 -8.07 5.64
CA ASP A 141 4.96 -7.89 4.45
C ASP A 141 4.25 -6.97 3.45
N GLY A 142 4.92 -5.89 3.09
CA GLY A 142 4.47 -4.92 2.10
C GLY A 142 4.85 -5.30 0.67
N LEU A 143 4.62 -4.38 -0.26
CA LEU A 143 4.84 -4.60 -1.69
C LEU A 143 6.32 -4.93 -2.01
N GLN A 144 7.25 -4.22 -1.38
CA GLN A 144 8.68 -4.47 -1.61
C GLN A 144 9.12 -5.86 -1.14
N ALA A 145 8.57 -6.35 -0.03
CA ALA A 145 8.89 -7.68 0.50
C ALA A 145 8.27 -8.80 -0.34
N ARG A 146 7.04 -8.60 -0.81
CA ARG A 146 6.30 -9.58 -1.63
C ARG A 146 6.83 -9.65 -3.06
N PHE A 147 7.13 -8.50 -3.66
CA PHE A 147 7.66 -8.37 -5.03
C PHE A 147 9.13 -7.93 -5.01
N GLY A 148 9.92 -8.55 -4.14
CA GLY A 148 11.34 -8.27 -3.98
C GLY A 148 12.16 -8.95 -5.07
N ALA A 149 12.82 -8.18 -5.95
CA ALA A 149 13.86 -8.71 -6.83
C ALA A 149 15.21 -8.59 -6.15
N GLY A 150 15.91 -9.69 -5.94
CA GLY A 150 17.36 -9.76 -5.88
C GLY A 150 18.15 -8.91 -4.86
N PHE A 151 17.54 -8.10 -4.06
CA PHE A 151 18.22 -7.33 -3.02
C PHE A 151 18.38 -8.15 -1.73
N GLY A 152 19.25 -9.14 -1.78
CA GLY A 152 19.58 -10.00 -0.65
C GLY A 152 18.83 -11.34 -0.66
N ALA A 153 19.47 -12.35 -0.09
CA ALA A 153 19.06 -13.76 -0.09
C ALA A 153 17.76 -14.09 0.67
N ASN A 154 17.01 -13.08 1.12
CA ASN A 154 15.83 -13.21 1.95
C ASN A 154 14.60 -12.46 1.43
N ALA A 155 14.53 -12.17 0.13
CA ALA A 155 13.25 -11.78 -0.44
C ALA A 155 12.28 -12.95 -0.18
N VAL A 156 11.21 -12.70 0.57
CA VAL A 156 10.11 -13.66 0.70
C VAL A 156 9.39 -13.68 -0.64
N GLN A 157 10.09 -14.24 -1.62
CA GLN A 157 9.47 -14.60 -2.87
C GLN A 157 8.61 -15.81 -2.60
N ASP A 158 7.38 -15.67 -2.92
CA ASP A 158 6.59 -16.79 -3.37
C ASP A 158 7.28 -17.32 -4.63
N SER A 159 8.15 -18.28 -4.38
CA SER A 159 9.16 -18.74 -5.33
C SER A 159 8.54 -19.05 -6.69
N GLY A 160 8.87 -18.27 -7.69
CA GLY A 160 8.67 -18.59 -9.10
C GLY A 160 7.40 -18.06 -9.75
N GLU A 161 6.36 -17.69 -9.00
CA GLU A 161 5.09 -17.25 -9.60
C GLU A 161 5.09 -15.80 -10.05
N ASN A 162 5.92 -14.95 -9.44
CA ASN A 162 5.94 -13.51 -9.68
C ASN A 162 7.17 -13.03 -10.46
N ALA A 163 7.96 -13.91 -11.03
CA ALA A 163 9.20 -13.53 -11.73
C ALA A 163 8.95 -12.59 -12.90
N ASP A 164 7.87 -12.81 -13.65
CA ASP A 164 7.48 -11.99 -14.81
C ASP A 164 6.94 -10.60 -14.42
N GLN A 165 6.63 -10.40 -13.15
CA GLN A 165 6.09 -9.15 -12.62
C GLN A 165 7.16 -8.27 -11.97
N ILE A 166 8.39 -8.77 -11.89
CA ILE A 166 9.53 -8.07 -11.35
C ILE A 166 10.43 -7.65 -12.51
N ILE A 167 10.30 -6.41 -12.95
CA ILE A 167 10.96 -5.88 -14.14
C ILE A 167 12.08 -4.97 -13.69
N GLN A 168 13.30 -5.20 -14.20
CA GLN A 168 14.43 -4.34 -13.95
C GLN A 168 14.50 -3.23 -14.98
N ASN A 169 14.59 -1.98 -14.52
CA ASN A 169 14.86 -0.85 -15.39
C ASN A 169 16.35 -0.85 -15.77
N SER A 170 16.67 -1.18 -16.96
CA SER A 170 17.97 -1.08 -17.65
C SER A 170 19.22 -0.73 -16.78
N GLY A 171 19.45 -1.50 -15.69
CA GLY A 171 20.69 -1.42 -14.90
C GLY A 171 20.93 -0.12 -14.14
N GLY A 172 19.93 0.41 -13.43
CA GLY A 172 20.06 1.64 -12.64
C GLY A 172 20.07 2.92 -13.48
N ALA A 173 19.50 2.88 -14.68
CA ALA A 173 19.36 4.04 -15.56
C ALA A 173 18.11 4.88 -15.21
N ALA A 174 17.95 6.01 -15.89
CA ALA A 174 16.72 6.78 -15.84
C ALA A 174 15.50 5.94 -16.22
N LEU A 175 14.31 6.32 -15.76
CA LEU A 175 13.07 5.61 -16.07
C LEU A 175 12.89 5.44 -17.58
N SER A 176 12.80 4.20 -18.04
CA SER A 176 12.44 3.86 -19.42
C SER A 176 10.92 3.71 -19.52
N LEU A 177 10.30 4.43 -20.43
CA LEU A 177 8.85 4.30 -20.67
C LEU A 177 8.48 2.95 -21.23
N LYS A 178 9.36 2.32 -22.04
CA LYS A 178 9.17 0.97 -22.55
C LYS A 178 9.06 -0.02 -21.39
N SER A 179 9.98 0.04 -20.41
CA SER A 179 9.94 -0.85 -19.24
C SER A 179 8.72 -0.59 -18.35
N LEU A 180 8.22 0.66 -18.31
CA LEU A 180 6.98 0.99 -17.63
C LEU A 180 5.76 0.37 -18.33
N ASP A 181 5.72 0.42 -19.66
CA ASP A 181 4.64 -0.20 -20.45
C ASP A 181 4.68 -1.74 -20.33
N GLU A 182 5.86 -2.34 -20.30
CA GLU A 182 6.04 -3.78 -20.01
C GLU A 182 5.49 -4.13 -18.61
N ALA A 183 5.73 -3.31 -17.60
CA ALA A 183 5.19 -3.50 -16.26
C ALA A 183 3.65 -3.37 -16.22
N ILE A 184 3.08 -2.46 -17.00
CA ILE A 184 1.63 -2.32 -17.11
C ILE A 184 1.00 -3.57 -17.76
N GLN A 185 1.65 -4.14 -18.78
CA GLN A 185 1.18 -5.36 -19.45
C GLN A 185 1.34 -6.63 -18.59
N ALA A 186 2.24 -6.62 -17.61
CA ALA A 186 2.44 -7.75 -16.71
C ALA A 186 1.31 -7.92 -15.68
N VAL A 187 0.49 -6.89 -15.45
CA VAL A 187 -0.61 -6.90 -14.50
C VAL A 187 -1.95 -7.14 -15.20
N ASP A 188 -2.77 -8.02 -14.65
CA ASP A 188 -4.12 -8.24 -15.12
C ASP A 188 -5.03 -7.12 -14.61
N ASN A 189 -5.61 -6.34 -15.54
CA ASN A 189 -6.50 -5.22 -15.26
C ASN A 189 -5.85 -4.17 -14.31
N PRO A 190 -4.76 -3.52 -14.70
CA PRO A 190 -4.12 -2.50 -13.88
C PRO A 190 -5.09 -1.34 -13.63
N THR A 191 -5.11 -0.84 -12.40
CA THR A 191 -6.00 0.27 -12.00
C THR A 191 -5.24 1.51 -11.58
N HIS A 192 -4.07 1.35 -10.97
CA HIS A 192 -3.29 2.45 -10.40
C HIS A 192 -1.79 2.24 -10.60
N LEU A 193 -1.07 3.36 -10.71
CA LEU A 193 0.39 3.41 -10.62
C LEU A 193 0.79 4.07 -9.30
N LEU A 194 1.73 3.49 -8.59
CA LEU A 194 2.28 4.05 -7.35
C LEU A 194 3.75 4.38 -7.55
N MET A 195 4.13 5.63 -7.33
CA MET A 195 5.50 6.09 -7.49
C MET A 195 5.87 7.21 -6.52
N ALA A 196 7.17 7.47 -6.38
CA ALA A 196 7.68 8.61 -5.62
C ALA A 196 7.33 9.93 -6.30
N LYS A 197 7.10 10.99 -5.51
CA LYS A 197 6.82 12.35 -6.02
C LYS A 197 7.89 12.83 -6.99
N LYS A 198 9.16 12.55 -6.70
CA LYS A 198 10.29 12.95 -7.54
C LYS A 198 10.30 12.22 -8.88
N THR A 199 10.05 10.92 -8.88
CA THR A 199 9.92 10.10 -10.10
C THR A 199 8.77 10.60 -10.98
N LYS A 200 7.64 10.96 -10.38
CA LYS A 200 6.51 11.58 -11.09
C LYS A 200 6.93 12.89 -11.77
N VAL A 201 7.67 13.77 -11.07
CA VAL A 201 8.16 15.03 -11.66
C VAL A 201 9.07 14.77 -12.85
N ASN A 202 10.01 13.82 -12.74
CA ASN A 202 10.93 13.46 -13.82
C ASN A 202 10.17 12.91 -15.04
N MET A 203 9.17 12.05 -14.81
CA MET A 203 8.32 11.49 -15.85
C MET A 203 7.44 12.56 -16.51
N THR A 204 6.79 13.42 -15.73
CA THR A 204 5.93 14.48 -16.26
C THR A 204 6.73 15.55 -17.00
N ALA A 205 7.96 15.85 -16.59
CA ALA A 205 8.84 16.76 -17.29
C ALA A 205 9.18 16.25 -18.70
N PHE A 206 9.47 14.95 -18.83
CA PHE A 206 9.76 14.31 -20.11
C PHE A 206 8.51 14.26 -21.01
N LEU A 207 7.36 13.89 -20.45
CA LEU A 207 6.11 13.67 -21.21
C LEU A 207 5.26 14.94 -21.38
N ARG A 208 5.75 16.12 -21.00
CA ARG A 208 4.96 17.37 -21.02
C ARG A 208 4.34 17.70 -22.37
N ASN A 209 4.98 17.32 -23.47
CA ASN A 209 4.50 17.54 -24.83
C ASN A 209 3.87 16.28 -25.44
N SER A 210 3.69 15.21 -24.68
CA SER A 210 3.10 13.94 -25.11
C SER A 210 1.64 13.86 -24.73
N SER A 211 0.83 13.20 -25.54
CA SER A 211 -0.58 12.87 -25.22
C SER A 211 -0.73 11.72 -24.23
N SER A 212 0.36 11.07 -23.83
CA SER A 212 0.34 9.93 -22.92
C SER A 212 0.03 10.29 -21.48
N ILE A 213 0.14 11.59 -21.12
CA ILE A 213 -0.27 12.11 -19.82
C ILE A 213 -1.59 12.86 -19.96
N SER A 214 -2.53 12.50 -19.10
CA SER A 214 -3.77 13.26 -18.91
C SER A 214 -3.91 13.69 -17.45
N THR A 215 -4.67 14.75 -17.23
CA THR A 215 -4.99 15.23 -15.88
C THR A 215 -6.49 15.24 -15.69
N SER A 216 -6.93 14.65 -14.61
CA SER A 216 -8.33 14.65 -14.18
C SER A 216 -8.45 15.23 -12.77
N ARG A 217 -9.67 15.49 -12.31
CA ARG A 217 -9.93 15.83 -10.92
C ARG A 217 -10.56 14.64 -10.22
N ASP A 218 -10.03 14.31 -9.06
CA ASP A 218 -10.60 13.32 -8.15
C ASP A 218 -11.88 13.85 -7.48
N GLU A 219 -12.63 12.99 -6.84
CA GLU A 219 -13.86 13.32 -6.07
C GLU A 219 -13.63 14.43 -5.04
N PHE A 220 -12.41 14.56 -4.54
CA PHE A 220 -11.99 15.64 -3.62
C PHE A 220 -11.51 16.92 -4.33
N GLY A 221 -11.63 17.01 -5.68
CA GLY A 221 -11.17 18.16 -6.45
C GLY A 221 -9.64 18.26 -6.61
N ARG A 222 -8.87 17.26 -6.17
CA ARG A 222 -7.41 17.19 -6.37
C ARG A 222 -7.11 16.88 -7.83
N ILE A 223 -6.04 17.46 -8.33
CA ILE A 223 -5.54 17.15 -9.67
C ILE A 223 -4.82 15.80 -9.62
N VAL A 224 -5.36 14.81 -10.31
CA VAL A 224 -4.74 13.49 -10.48
C VAL A 224 -4.15 13.43 -11.88
N THR A 225 -2.87 13.13 -11.95
CA THR A 225 -2.17 12.86 -13.21
C THR A 225 -2.32 11.39 -13.54
N SER A 226 -2.65 11.07 -14.79
CA SER A 226 -2.75 9.68 -15.27
C SER A 226 -1.79 9.45 -16.43
N TYR A 227 -1.22 8.25 -16.50
CA TYR A 227 -0.40 7.74 -17.57
C TYR A 227 -1.07 6.54 -18.21
N ALA A 228 -1.19 6.51 -19.53
CA ALA A 228 -1.89 5.45 -20.26
C ALA A 228 -3.31 5.14 -19.71
N GLY A 229 -4.01 6.17 -19.18
CA GLY A 229 -5.33 6.02 -18.56
C GLY A 229 -5.31 5.58 -17.09
N LEU A 230 -4.15 5.26 -16.52
CA LEU A 230 -4.00 4.83 -15.13
C LEU A 230 -3.67 6.03 -14.24
N PRO A 231 -4.43 6.30 -13.18
CA PRO A 231 -4.11 7.34 -12.22
C PRO A 231 -2.83 7.03 -11.45
N ILE A 232 -2.02 8.07 -11.23
CA ILE A 232 -0.77 7.98 -10.52
C ILE A 232 -1.01 8.37 -9.06
N LEU A 233 -0.80 7.41 -8.16
CA LEU A 233 -0.74 7.63 -6.72
C LEU A 233 0.67 8.07 -6.33
N GLU A 234 0.75 9.13 -5.56
CA GLU A 234 2.02 9.63 -5.04
C GLU A 234 2.29 9.01 -3.67
N ALA A 235 3.54 8.60 -3.43
CA ALA A 235 3.96 8.25 -2.10
C ALA A 235 4.03 9.48 -1.20
N ASP A 236 3.58 9.28 0.02
CA ASP A 236 3.62 10.30 1.06
C ASP A 236 5.03 10.48 1.65
N VAL A 237 5.17 11.42 2.54
CA VAL A 237 6.36 11.61 3.35
C VAL A 237 6.09 11.20 4.79
N LEU A 238 7.05 10.49 5.40
CA LEU A 238 7.00 10.13 6.81
C LEU A 238 7.68 11.22 7.62
N GLY A 239 6.97 11.78 8.60
CA GLY A 239 7.55 12.69 9.58
C GLY A 239 8.44 11.92 10.55
N THR A 240 9.72 12.26 10.61
CA THR A 240 10.67 11.72 11.58
C THR A 240 11.29 12.83 12.40
N SER A 241 11.91 12.49 13.55
CA SER A 241 12.66 13.46 14.36
C SER A 241 13.85 14.08 13.61
N ALA A 242 14.31 13.48 12.53
CA ALA A 242 15.38 13.98 11.66
C ALA A 242 14.88 14.75 10.43
N GLY A 243 13.56 14.88 10.25
CA GLY A 243 12.93 15.56 9.10
C GLY A 243 11.87 14.71 8.42
N LEU A 244 11.47 15.16 7.22
CA LEU A 244 10.49 14.46 6.38
C LEU A 244 11.20 13.51 5.43
N GLN A 245 10.95 12.22 5.55
CA GLN A 245 11.47 11.21 4.62
C GLN A 245 10.37 10.74 3.67
N GLN A 246 10.71 10.51 2.41
CA GLN A 246 9.79 9.86 1.49
C GLN A 246 9.52 8.42 1.93
N ILE A 247 8.25 8.03 1.89
CA ILE A 247 7.84 6.69 2.26
C ILE A 247 8.34 5.69 1.20
N GLY A 248 9.21 4.80 1.61
CA GLY A 248 9.44 3.49 1.03
C GLY A 248 10.01 3.39 -0.37
N PHE A 249 10.41 4.49 -1.03
CA PHE A 249 10.89 4.42 -2.41
C PHE A 249 12.40 4.51 -2.57
N ASN A 250 13.14 4.83 -1.52
CA ASN A 250 14.59 4.81 -1.59
C ASN A 250 15.08 3.38 -1.39
N GLU A 251 15.74 2.85 -2.39
CA GLU A 251 16.32 1.52 -2.46
C GLU A 251 17.82 1.62 -2.73
N ASN A 252 18.56 0.54 -2.50
CA ASN A 252 20.00 0.45 -2.78
C ASN A 252 20.79 1.66 -2.27
N ASN A 253 20.73 1.93 -0.94
CA ASN A 253 21.38 3.08 -0.29
C ASN A 253 20.99 4.45 -0.88
N ASP A 254 19.69 4.65 -1.12
CA ASP A 254 19.09 5.87 -1.65
C ASP A 254 19.48 6.21 -3.11
N SER A 255 20.08 5.28 -3.85
CA SER A 255 20.51 5.50 -5.23
C SER A 255 19.44 5.17 -6.27
N SER A 256 18.48 4.34 -5.94
CA SER A 256 17.42 3.90 -6.85
C SER A 256 16.04 3.94 -6.20
N THR A 257 15.02 3.85 -7.04
CA THR A 257 13.61 3.83 -6.65
C THR A 257 12.84 2.80 -7.46
N SER A 258 11.61 2.51 -7.05
CA SER A 258 10.72 1.57 -7.75
C SER A 258 9.39 2.24 -8.09
N ILE A 259 8.71 1.70 -9.12
CA ILE A 259 7.32 2.00 -9.47
C ILE A 259 6.53 0.70 -9.31
N TYR A 260 5.35 0.79 -8.72
CA TYR A 260 4.43 -0.33 -8.61
C TYR A 260 3.20 -0.09 -9.48
N VAL A 261 2.88 -1.05 -10.33
CA VAL A 261 1.64 -1.12 -11.08
C VAL A 261 0.70 -2.04 -10.32
N MET A 262 -0.50 -1.60 -10.00
CA MET A 262 -1.38 -2.32 -9.09
C MET A 262 -2.78 -2.47 -9.68
N SER A 263 -3.37 -3.63 -9.46
CA SER A 263 -4.79 -3.91 -9.67
C SER A 263 -5.50 -3.88 -8.31
N MET A 264 -6.06 -2.73 -7.97
CA MET A 264 -6.81 -2.53 -6.72
C MET A 264 -8.27 -2.92 -6.92
N SER A 265 -8.60 -4.16 -6.61
CA SER A 265 -9.95 -4.73 -6.81
C SER A 265 -10.23 -5.83 -5.79
N ASP A 266 -11.47 -6.28 -5.73
CA ASP A 266 -11.89 -7.40 -4.85
C ASP A 266 -11.13 -8.70 -5.14
N MET A 267 -10.65 -8.91 -6.36
CA MET A 267 -9.86 -10.07 -6.78
C MET A 267 -8.36 -9.78 -6.93
N GLY A 268 -7.94 -8.55 -6.70
CA GLY A 268 -6.56 -8.10 -6.82
C GLY A 268 -5.91 -7.83 -5.45
N LEU A 269 -5.26 -6.67 -5.39
CA LEU A 269 -4.64 -6.16 -4.17
C LEU A 269 -5.68 -5.46 -3.30
N GLN A 270 -5.84 -5.90 -2.06
CA GLN A 270 -6.78 -5.32 -1.10
C GLN A 270 -6.23 -5.38 0.32
N MET A 271 -6.81 -4.58 1.21
CA MET A 271 -6.57 -4.70 2.65
C MET A 271 -7.75 -5.40 3.31
N VAL A 272 -7.44 -6.34 4.19
CA VAL A 272 -8.41 -6.97 5.07
C VAL A 272 -8.34 -6.35 6.46
N GLN A 273 -9.49 -6.14 7.08
CA GLN A 273 -9.61 -5.55 8.40
C GLN A 273 -10.68 -6.24 9.25
N ASN A 274 -10.58 -6.10 10.57
CA ASN A 274 -11.64 -6.50 11.49
C ASN A 274 -12.11 -5.27 12.28
N GLY A 275 -13.38 -4.89 12.12
CA GLY A 275 -14.02 -3.80 12.85
C GLY A 275 -13.63 -2.37 12.42
N GLY A 276 -12.65 -2.20 11.50
CA GLY A 276 -12.14 -0.89 11.08
C GLY A 276 -11.26 -0.22 12.14
N ILE A 277 -11.00 1.09 11.97
CA ILE A 277 -10.19 1.89 12.90
C ILE A 277 -11.03 2.17 14.15
N ASP A 278 -10.52 1.78 15.31
CA ASP A 278 -11.12 2.02 16.62
C ASP A 278 -10.40 3.18 17.32
N VAL A 279 -11.18 4.10 17.86
CA VAL A 279 -10.69 5.28 18.58
C VAL A 279 -11.36 5.34 19.95
N ARG A 280 -10.58 5.12 20.98
CA ARG A 280 -11.06 5.11 22.37
C ARG A 280 -10.45 6.24 23.17
N ASP A 281 -11.29 7.01 23.83
CA ASP A 281 -10.89 7.93 24.89
C ASP A 281 -10.88 7.18 26.22
N LEU A 282 -9.68 6.99 26.78
CA LEU A 282 -9.48 6.28 28.04
C LEU A 282 -9.53 7.21 29.27
N GLY A 283 -9.75 8.50 29.04
CA GLY A 283 -9.80 9.49 30.11
C GLY A 283 -8.44 9.78 30.75
N GLU A 284 -8.50 10.32 31.97
CA GLU A 284 -7.30 10.61 32.78
C GLU A 284 -6.71 9.31 33.34
N GLN A 285 -5.40 9.15 33.26
CA GLN A 285 -4.69 7.97 33.73
C GLN A 285 -4.32 8.10 35.23
N ASP A 286 -4.48 7.02 35.99
CA ASP A 286 -4.16 7.00 37.43
C ASP A 286 -2.66 7.17 37.72
N SER A 287 -1.80 6.72 36.79
CA SER A 287 -0.34 6.73 36.99
C SER A 287 0.31 8.06 36.66
N LYS A 288 -0.35 8.92 35.85
CA LYS A 288 0.16 10.22 35.37
C LYS A 288 -1.01 11.17 35.12
N PRO A 289 -0.85 12.49 35.34
CA PRO A 289 -1.88 13.47 35.06
C PRO A 289 -1.99 13.75 33.55
N VAL A 290 -2.33 12.73 32.76
CA VAL A 290 -2.45 12.81 31.31
C VAL A 290 -3.80 12.22 30.85
N PHE A 291 -4.38 12.84 29.83
CA PHE A 291 -5.51 12.28 29.10
C PHE A 291 -5.01 11.38 27.99
N ARG A 292 -5.48 10.13 27.97
CA ARG A 292 -5.06 9.13 26.99
C ARG A 292 -6.14 8.88 25.94
N THR A 293 -5.76 8.98 24.67
CA THR A 293 -6.56 8.54 23.54
C THR A 293 -5.82 7.40 22.85
N ARG A 294 -6.49 6.27 22.64
CA ARG A 294 -5.96 5.10 21.95
C ARG A 294 -6.58 4.97 20.57
N VAL A 295 -5.73 4.78 19.56
CA VAL A 295 -6.15 4.47 18.19
C VAL A 295 -5.58 3.11 17.82
N GLU A 296 -6.44 2.18 17.44
CA GLU A 296 -6.06 0.81 17.04
C GLU A 296 -6.73 0.43 15.73
N TRP A 297 -6.01 -0.34 14.91
CA TRP A 297 -6.54 -0.94 13.70
C TRP A 297 -5.97 -2.33 13.51
N TYR A 298 -6.84 -3.28 13.19
CA TYR A 298 -6.50 -4.66 12.91
C TYR A 298 -6.59 -4.89 11.41
N CYS A 299 -5.45 -4.97 10.74
CA CYS A 299 -5.42 -5.06 9.29
C CYS A 299 -4.25 -5.90 8.76
N ASN A 300 -4.35 -6.31 7.50
CA ASN A 300 -3.24 -6.87 6.74
C ASN A 300 -3.46 -6.62 5.24
N LEU A 301 -2.39 -6.71 4.46
CA LEU A 301 -2.41 -6.62 3.01
C LEU A 301 -2.60 -8.03 2.42
N VAL A 302 -3.43 -8.14 1.38
CA VAL A 302 -3.72 -9.41 0.68
C VAL A 302 -3.63 -9.20 -0.82
N ASP A 303 -2.91 -10.08 -1.47
CA ASP A 303 -2.81 -10.27 -2.92
C ASP A 303 -3.52 -11.57 -3.28
N ILE A 304 -4.74 -11.47 -3.79
CA ILE A 304 -5.55 -12.65 -4.11
C ILE A 304 -5.02 -13.32 -5.37
N HIS A 305 -4.91 -12.55 -6.45
CA HIS A 305 -4.40 -13.04 -7.72
C HIS A 305 -2.90 -12.80 -7.84
N PRO A 306 -2.10 -13.76 -8.33
CA PRO A 306 -0.64 -13.60 -8.43
C PRO A 306 -0.22 -12.43 -9.34
N ARG A 307 -1.00 -12.13 -10.39
CA ARG A 307 -0.72 -11.03 -11.34
C ARG A 307 -1.45 -9.73 -11.00
N CYS A 308 -1.66 -9.43 -9.71
CA CYS A 308 -2.31 -8.20 -9.28
C CYS A 308 -1.36 -7.02 -9.10
N VAL A 309 -0.05 -7.26 -8.99
CA VAL A 309 0.96 -6.22 -8.84
C VAL A 309 2.18 -6.54 -9.69
N ALA A 310 2.74 -5.55 -10.36
CA ALA A 310 4.07 -5.60 -10.96
C ALA A 310 4.96 -4.50 -10.37
N ARG A 311 6.23 -4.79 -10.24
CA ARG A 311 7.25 -3.86 -9.75
C ARG A 311 8.29 -3.60 -10.83
N LEU A 312 8.46 -2.35 -11.18
CA LEU A 312 9.57 -1.84 -11.95
C LEU A 312 10.60 -1.25 -10.98
N PHE A 313 11.76 -1.88 -10.86
CA PHE A 313 12.78 -1.49 -9.88
C PHE A 313 14.07 -0.99 -10.53
N ASP A 314 15.00 -0.50 -9.71
CA ASP A 314 16.32 -0.01 -10.13
C ASP A 314 16.25 1.22 -11.05
N ILE A 315 15.39 2.17 -10.71
CA ILE A 315 15.22 3.41 -11.44
C ILE A 315 16.09 4.48 -10.77
N SER A 316 16.99 5.11 -11.52
CA SER A 316 17.77 6.24 -11.00
C SER A 316 16.93 7.52 -10.98
N ASP A 317 17.35 8.45 -10.12
CA ASP A 317 16.72 9.75 -9.98
C ASP A 317 17.20 10.74 -11.08
N ALA A 318 16.92 10.40 -12.32
CA ALA A 318 17.20 11.21 -13.49
C ALA A 318 15.93 11.42 -14.33
N THR A 319 15.98 12.33 -15.30
CA THR A 319 14.87 12.55 -16.23
C THR A 319 14.57 11.27 -17.00
N ALA A 320 13.29 10.92 -17.13
CA ALA A 320 12.87 9.74 -17.88
C ALA A 320 13.34 9.75 -19.33
N ILE A 321 13.49 8.57 -19.90
CA ILE A 321 13.86 8.35 -21.29
C ILE A 321 12.80 7.51 -22.01
N ALA A 322 12.76 7.63 -23.33
CA ALA A 322 11.81 6.89 -24.18
C ALA A 322 12.10 5.37 -24.20
#